data_578138c8239e1966ea4ca5fcd698cc56
#
_entry.id   578138c8239e1966ea4ca5fcd698cc56
#
_cell.length_a   1.000
_cell.length_b   1.000
_cell.length_c   1.000
_cell.angle_alpha   90.00
_cell.angle_beta   90.00
_cell.angle_gamma   90.00
#
_symmetry.space_group_name_H-M   'P 1'
#
loop_
_entity.id
_entity.type
_entity.pdbx_description
1 polymer ?
#
loop_
_entity_poly.entity_id
_entity_poly.type
_entity_poly.pdbx_seq_one_letter_code
_entity_poly.pdbx_strand_id
1 'polypeptide(L)'
;MLHSWFGRRARRGWLLACAFAGATLLAACDNAPKFQNLDITGNTQFGSDFALPDTAGKVRTLGDFKGKAVVMFFGYTHCPDVCPTTMAELSEALKQLGPDAAKRVQVLFVTVDPERDTPALLGQYVPAFDPSFIGLRPADDAQLKKVTKDFRVYYAKVPGKAPGSYTMDHTAASYVFDTNGKLRLFVRDGQGPGPWVHDLKLLLD
;
A
#
# COMPACT_ATOMS: atom_id res chain seq x y z
N MET A 1 33.96 73.09 -13.18
CA MET A 1 33.18 72.45 -12.13
C MET A 1 32.14 71.55 -12.75
N LEU A 2 32.48 70.31 -13.04
CA LEU A 2 31.56 69.29 -13.56
C LEU A 2 31.97 67.95 -12.94
N HIS A 3 31.37 67.55 -11.82
CA HIS A 3 31.40 66.19 -11.31
C HIS A 3 30.18 65.89 -10.46
N SER A 4 29.65 64.70 -10.65
CA SER A 4 28.66 63.99 -9.83
C SER A 4 27.19 64.05 -10.26
N TRP A 5 26.87 63.38 -11.39
CA TRP A 5 25.45 63.03 -11.63
C TRP A 5 25.20 61.63 -12.22
N PHE A 6 26.15 60.70 -12.15
CA PHE A 6 26.00 59.38 -12.79
C PHE A 6 25.88 58.19 -11.83
N GLY A 7 25.77 58.38 -10.52
CA GLY A 7 25.91 57.31 -9.55
C GLY A 7 24.62 56.72 -8.92
N ARG A 8 23.42 57.27 -9.15
CA ARG A 8 22.23 56.82 -8.39
C ARG A 8 21.16 56.07 -9.15
N ARG A 9 21.22 55.97 -10.45
CA ARG A 9 20.20 55.22 -11.23
C ARG A 9 20.56 53.74 -11.45
N ALA A 10 21.82 53.37 -11.41
CA ALA A 10 22.24 51.98 -11.61
C ALA A 10 21.93 51.04 -10.40
N ARG A 11 21.95 51.56 -9.20
CA ARG A 11 21.66 50.73 -7.97
C ARG A 11 20.21 50.35 -7.76
N ARG A 12 19.27 51.15 -8.29
CA ARG A 12 17.81 50.83 -8.15
C ARG A 12 17.34 49.74 -9.14
N GLY A 13 17.99 49.62 -10.30
CA GLY A 13 17.63 48.56 -11.28
C GLY A 13 18.05 47.15 -10.84
N TRP A 14 19.15 47.04 -10.11
CA TRP A 14 19.63 45.73 -9.65
C TRP A 14 18.82 45.17 -8.46
N LEU A 15 18.27 46.01 -7.61
CA LEU A 15 17.45 45.58 -6.48
C LEU A 15 16.06 45.10 -6.95
N LEU A 16 15.51 45.66 -8.02
CA LEU A 16 14.24 45.20 -8.61
C LEU A 16 14.39 43.92 -9.40
N ALA A 17 15.54 43.68 -10.06
CA ALA A 17 15.80 42.44 -10.79
C ALA A 17 15.98 41.24 -9.83
N CYS A 18 16.61 41.43 -8.66
CA CYS A 18 16.74 40.38 -7.66
C CYS A 18 15.42 40.03 -6.95
N ALA A 19 14.49 40.99 -6.81
CA ALA A 19 13.18 40.74 -6.22
C ALA A 19 12.26 39.91 -7.12
N PHE A 20 12.39 40.04 -8.47
CA PHE A 20 11.61 39.26 -9.43
C PHE A 20 12.15 37.82 -9.59
N ALA A 21 13.45 37.59 -9.45
CA ALA A 21 14.06 36.26 -9.54
C ALA A 21 13.76 35.39 -8.30
N GLY A 22 13.49 36.01 -7.14
CA GLY A 22 13.13 35.30 -5.90
C GLY A 22 11.68 34.82 -5.82
N ALA A 23 10.75 35.43 -6.59
CA ALA A 23 9.32 35.08 -6.54
C ALA A 23 8.97 33.85 -7.38
N THR A 24 9.80 33.43 -8.34
CA THR A 24 9.52 32.26 -9.20
C THR A 24 9.92 30.93 -8.60
N LEU A 25 10.63 30.90 -7.48
CA LEU A 25 11.06 29.65 -6.80
C LEU A 25 10.04 29.09 -5.82
N LEU A 26 8.96 29.79 -5.52
CA LEU A 26 7.94 29.35 -4.56
C LEU A 26 6.73 28.63 -5.19
N ALA A 27 6.66 28.52 -6.50
CA ALA A 27 5.53 27.89 -7.21
C ALA A 27 5.72 26.39 -7.51
N ALA A 28 6.80 25.74 -7.03
CA ALA A 28 7.15 24.37 -7.40
C ALA A 28 6.65 23.29 -6.41
N CYS A 29 5.77 23.60 -5.44
CA CYS A 29 5.48 22.67 -4.35
C CYS A 29 4.08 22.05 -4.36
N ASP A 30 3.30 22.07 -5.45
CA ASP A 30 1.91 21.56 -5.38
C ASP A 30 1.53 20.51 -6.44
N ASN A 31 2.49 19.78 -6.97
CA ASN A 31 2.25 18.69 -7.92
C ASN A 31 2.49 17.29 -7.33
N ALA A 32 2.38 17.12 -6.01
CA ALA A 32 2.36 15.78 -5.45
C ALA A 32 1.08 15.04 -5.91
N PRO A 33 1.19 13.78 -6.36
CA PRO A 33 0.01 13.02 -6.77
C PRO A 33 -0.98 12.95 -5.61
N LYS A 34 -2.24 13.32 -5.87
CA LYS A 34 -3.31 13.28 -4.86
C LYS A 34 -3.92 11.89 -4.87
N PHE A 35 -3.57 11.08 -3.90
CA PHE A 35 -4.20 9.78 -3.69
C PHE A 35 -5.67 9.93 -3.24
N GLN A 36 -6.51 8.99 -3.62
CA GLN A 36 -7.89 8.88 -3.13
C GLN A 36 -7.93 8.18 -1.76
N ASN A 37 -6.96 7.32 -1.50
CA ASN A 37 -6.79 6.65 -0.22
C ASN A 37 -5.89 7.46 0.73
N LEU A 38 -5.82 7.02 1.99
CA LEU A 38 -5.03 7.68 3.02
C LEU A 38 -3.53 7.54 2.71
N ASP A 39 -2.89 8.65 2.37
CA ASP A 39 -1.44 8.72 2.22
C ASP A 39 -0.77 8.67 3.61
N ILE A 40 0.03 7.64 3.81
CA ILE A 40 0.82 7.41 5.02
C ILE A 40 2.32 7.43 4.74
N THR A 41 2.72 8.06 3.64
CA THR A 41 4.12 8.17 3.24
C THR A 41 4.97 8.78 4.35
N GLY A 42 6.07 8.11 4.69
CA GLY A 42 6.97 8.57 5.77
C GLY A 42 6.48 8.26 7.19
N ASN A 43 5.34 7.60 7.34
CA ASN A 43 4.87 7.18 8.66
C ASN A 43 5.69 5.97 9.15
N THR A 44 6.51 6.19 10.18
CA THR A 44 7.39 5.18 10.78
C THR A 44 6.68 4.27 11.79
N GLN A 45 5.39 4.48 12.02
CA GLN A 45 4.63 3.68 12.97
C GLN A 45 4.17 2.33 12.41
N PHE A 46 4.23 2.14 11.10
CA PHE A 46 3.92 0.90 10.40
C PHE A 46 5.18 0.18 9.96
N GLY A 47 5.07 -1.14 9.79
CA GLY A 47 6.14 -1.97 9.27
C GLY A 47 6.56 -1.55 7.85
N SER A 48 7.85 -1.62 7.60
CA SER A 48 8.45 -1.29 6.30
C SER A 48 8.86 -2.53 5.51
N ASP A 49 8.78 -3.72 6.12
CA ASP A 49 9.14 -5.00 5.50
C ASP A 49 8.44 -6.16 6.24
N PHE A 50 8.47 -7.33 5.62
CA PHE A 50 7.99 -8.59 6.18
C PHE A 50 8.87 -9.74 5.70
N ALA A 51 8.80 -10.88 6.40
CA ALA A 51 9.38 -12.14 5.95
C ALA A 51 8.40 -13.27 6.33
N LEU A 52 7.58 -13.72 5.37
CA LEU A 52 6.50 -14.68 5.59
C LEU A 52 6.55 -15.80 4.55
N PRO A 53 6.35 -17.07 4.93
CA PRO A 53 6.25 -18.16 3.97
C PRO A 53 4.98 -18.05 3.12
N ASP A 54 5.11 -18.34 1.82
CA ASP A 54 4.00 -18.56 0.92
C ASP A 54 3.44 -19.98 1.06
N THR A 55 2.45 -20.32 0.24
CA THR A 55 1.80 -21.64 0.26
C THR A 55 2.72 -22.80 -0.16
N ALA A 56 3.86 -22.51 -0.79
CA ALA A 56 4.90 -23.50 -1.13
C ALA A 56 6.00 -23.56 -0.07
N GLY A 57 5.91 -22.76 1.00
CA GLY A 57 6.91 -22.67 2.07
C GLY A 57 8.09 -21.75 1.75
N LYS A 58 8.10 -21.07 0.61
CA LYS A 58 9.13 -20.09 0.28
C LYS A 58 8.89 -18.83 1.08
N VAL A 59 9.90 -18.39 1.85
CA VAL A 59 9.83 -17.10 2.54
C VAL A 59 9.87 -15.97 1.51
N ARG A 60 8.85 -15.10 1.59
CA ARG A 60 8.70 -13.89 0.78
C ARG A 60 9.00 -12.65 1.60
N THR A 61 9.62 -11.69 0.95
CA THR A 61 9.93 -10.35 1.48
C THR A 61 9.51 -9.30 0.47
N LEU A 62 9.50 -8.01 0.82
CA LEU A 62 9.31 -6.94 -0.16
C LEU A 62 10.35 -6.96 -1.27
N GLY A 63 11.57 -7.41 -0.97
CA GLY A 63 12.66 -7.55 -1.94
C GLY A 63 12.33 -8.46 -3.12
N ASP A 64 11.48 -9.49 -2.93
CA ASP A 64 11.03 -10.41 -3.99
C ASP A 64 10.15 -9.70 -5.04
N PHE A 65 9.59 -8.54 -4.70
CA PHE A 65 8.64 -7.80 -5.53
C PHE A 65 9.19 -6.44 -6.00
N LYS A 66 10.51 -6.27 -5.96
CA LYS A 66 11.15 -5.02 -6.40
C LYS A 66 10.72 -4.64 -7.83
N GLY A 67 10.36 -3.37 -8.02
CA GLY A 67 9.83 -2.84 -9.28
C GLY A 67 8.32 -3.02 -9.46
N LYS A 68 7.63 -3.62 -8.48
CA LYS A 68 6.18 -3.72 -8.45
C LYS A 68 5.60 -2.89 -7.31
N ALA A 69 4.40 -2.34 -7.51
CA ALA A 69 3.58 -1.90 -6.39
C ALA A 69 3.05 -3.15 -5.67
N VAL A 70 3.11 -3.17 -4.33
CA VAL A 70 2.69 -4.31 -3.52
C VAL A 70 1.48 -3.92 -2.68
N VAL A 71 0.39 -4.66 -2.83
CA VAL A 71 -0.81 -4.54 -1.98
C VAL A 71 -0.80 -5.70 -0.99
N MET A 72 -0.71 -5.40 0.30
CA MET A 72 -0.76 -6.38 1.37
C MET A 72 -2.08 -6.25 2.13
N PHE A 73 -2.91 -7.29 2.09
CA PHE A 73 -4.19 -7.39 2.79
C PHE A 73 -4.13 -8.47 3.86
N PHE A 74 -4.62 -8.15 5.07
CA PHE A 74 -4.74 -9.11 6.16
C PHE A 74 -6.17 -9.63 6.23
N GLY A 75 -6.33 -10.96 6.23
CA GLY A 75 -7.64 -11.60 6.19
C GLY A 75 -7.59 -13.06 6.61
N TYR A 76 -8.67 -13.79 6.37
CA TYR A 76 -8.75 -15.25 6.57
C TYR A 76 -9.76 -15.88 5.61
N THR A 77 -9.58 -17.16 5.27
CA THR A 77 -10.38 -17.81 4.20
C THR A 77 -11.85 -18.03 4.58
N HIS A 78 -12.15 -18.12 5.87
CA HIS A 78 -13.50 -18.33 6.39
C HIS A 78 -14.25 -17.00 6.67
N CYS A 79 -13.73 -15.87 6.19
CA CYS A 79 -14.40 -14.58 6.30
C CYS A 79 -15.64 -14.57 5.39
N PRO A 80 -16.85 -14.28 5.94
CA PRO A 80 -18.08 -14.40 5.17
C PRO A 80 -18.33 -13.23 4.20
N ASP A 81 -17.62 -12.10 4.32
CA ASP A 81 -17.98 -10.86 3.62
C ASP A 81 -16.77 -10.05 3.16
N VAL A 82 -16.07 -9.38 4.06
CA VAL A 82 -15.05 -8.36 3.75
C VAL A 82 -13.89 -8.91 2.91
N CYS A 83 -13.34 -10.08 3.28
CA CYS A 83 -12.18 -10.63 2.59
C CYS A 83 -12.47 -11.00 1.13
N PRO A 84 -13.53 -11.78 0.80
CA PRO A 84 -13.83 -12.07 -0.60
C PRO A 84 -14.20 -10.82 -1.39
N THR A 85 -14.88 -9.83 -0.79
CA THR A 85 -15.21 -8.56 -1.43
C THR A 85 -13.95 -7.79 -1.80
N THR A 86 -13.02 -7.59 -0.85
CA THR A 86 -11.75 -6.88 -1.10
C THR A 86 -10.90 -7.57 -2.16
N MET A 87 -10.81 -8.90 -2.13
CA MET A 87 -10.06 -9.67 -3.12
C MET A 87 -10.68 -9.56 -4.53
N ALA A 88 -12.01 -9.56 -4.63
CA ALA A 88 -12.72 -9.35 -5.88
C ALA A 88 -12.53 -7.92 -6.43
N GLU A 89 -12.59 -6.89 -5.56
CA GLU A 89 -12.31 -5.50 -5.94
C GLU A 89 -10.89 -5.34 -6.48
N LEU A 90 -9.89 -5.95 -5.84
CA LEU A 90 -8.51 -5.94 -6.30
C LEU A 90 -8.35 -6.66 -7.66
N SER A 91 -8.98 -7.82 -7.84
CA SER A 91 -8.99 -8.53 -9.12
C SER A 91 -9.59 -7.67 -10.23
N GLU A 92 -10.72 -7.01 -9.96
CA GLU A 92 -11.37 -6.13 -10.92
C GLU A 92 -10.52 -4.88 -11.21
N ALA A 93 -9.86 -4.31 -10.19
CA ALA A 93 -8.95 -3.19 -10.37
C ALA A 93 -7.76 -3.55 -11.28
N LEU A 94 -7.17 -4.76 -11.12
CA LEU A 94 -6.10 -5.22 -12.02
C LEU A 94 -6.58 -5.36 -13.45
N LYS A 95 -7.79 -5.86 -13.68
CA LYS A 95 -8.38 -5.93 -15.04
C LYS A 95 -8.54 -4.55 -15.65
N GLN A 96 -9.03 -3.56 -14.88
CA GLN A 96 -9.21 -2.18 -15.33
C GLN A 96 -7.88 -1.43 -15.55
N LEU A 97 -6.81 -1.80 -14.84
CA LEU A 97 -5.46 -1.29 -15.10
C LEU A 97 -4.91 -1.73 -16.45
N GLY A 98 -5.37 -2.85 -16.94
CA GLY A 98 -4.88 -3.50 -18.16
C GLY A 98 -3.62 -4.35 -17.92
N PRO A 99 -3.30 -5.25 -18.87
CA PRO A 99 -2.35 -6.35 -18.66
C PRO A 99 -0.92 -5.91 -18.31
N ASP A 100 -0.47 -4.80 -18.86
CA ASP A 100 0.92 -4.34 -18.65
C ASP A 100 1.10 -3.68 -17.27
N ALA A 101 0.15 -2.85 -16.84
CA ALA A 101 0.16 -2.27 -15.50
C ALA A 101 -0.11 -3.34 -14.43
N ALA A 102 -1.04 -4.26 -14.67
CA ALA A 102 -1.37 -5.34 -13.74
C ALA A 102 -0.15 -6.23 -13.43
N LYS A 103 0.72 -6.52 -14.39
CA LYS A 103 1.98 -7.27 -14.16
C LYS A 103 2.94 -6.58 -13.21
N ARG A 104 2.80 -5.24 -13.04
CA ARG A 104 3.61 -4.41 -12.14
C ARG A 104 2.97 -4.24 -10.75
N VAL A 105 1.85 -4.91 -10.49
CA VAL A 105 1.22 -4.98 -9.17
C VAL A 105 1.34 -6.40 -8.62
N GLN A 106 1.55 -6.53 -7.32
CA GLN A 106 1.51 -7.80 -6.60
C GLN A 106 0.54 -7.68 -5.44
N VAL A 107 -0.47 -8.55 -5.41
CA VAL A 107 -1.37 -8.66 -4.26
C VAL A 107 -0.91 -9.82 -3.38
N LEU A 108 -0.82 -9.55 -2.07
CA LEU A 108 -0.43 -10.48 -1.02
C LEU A 108 -1.58 -10.57 -0.01
N PHE A 109 -2.09 -11.77 0.17
CA PHE A 109 -3.07 -12.09 1.20
C PHE A 109 -2.35 -12.70 2.40
N VAL A 110 -2.31 -12.01 3.56
CA VAL A 110 -1.68 -12.49 4.79
C VAL A 110 -2.76 -13.03 5.71
N THR A 111 -2.72 -14.34 6.00
CA THR A 111 -3.73 -14.88 6.93
C THR A 111 -3.49 -14.46 8.37
N VAL A 112 -4.59 -14.09 9.04
CA VAL A 112 -4.63 -13.87 10.50
C VAL A 112 -5.16 -15.10 11.26
N ASP A 113 -5.48 -16.19 10.55
CA ASP A 113 -5.99 -17.44 11.11
C ASP A 113 -5.21 -18.66 10.58
N PRO A 114 -3.90 -18.75 10.85
CA PRO A 114 -3.08 -19.85 10.34
C PRO A 114 -3.49 -21.22 10.89
N GLU A 115 -4.32 -21.28 11.91
CA GLU A 115 -4.85 -22.53 12.45
C GLU A 115 -5.79 -23.23 11.44
N ARG A 116 -6.73 -22.49 10.83
CA ARG A 116 -7.65 -23.02 9.82
C ARG A 116 -7.13 -22.87 8.40
N ASP A 117 -6.39 -21.79 8.12
CA ASP A 117 -5.88 -21.47 6.80
C ASP A 117 -4.59 -22.26 6.51
N THR A 118 -4.77 -23.54 6.13
CA THR A 118 -3.64 -24.39 5.72
C THR A 118 -3.02 -23.87 4.42
N PRO A 119 -1.74 -24.23 4.12
CA PRO A 119 -1.13 -23.88 2.82
C PRO A 119 -1.95 -24.37 1.62
N ALA A 120 -2.55 -25.56 1.72
CA ALA A 120 -3.39 -26.11 0.66
C ALA A 120 -4.66 -25.27 0.45
N LEU A 121 -5.34 -24.87 1.53
CA LEU A 121 -6.54 -24.05 1.45
C LEU A 121 -6.25 -22.66 0.88
N LEU A 122 -5.19 -21.99 1.39
CA LEU A 122 -4.75 -20.69 0.87
C LEU A 122 -4.33 -20.77 -0.61
N GLY A 123 -3.67 -21.88 -1.00
CA GLY A 123 -3.26 -22.12 -2.37
C GLY A 123 -4.43 -22.34 -3.36
N GLN A 124 -5.61 -22.66 -2.84
CA GLN A 124 -6.84 -22.73 -3.62
C GLN A 124 -7.63 -21.42 -3.57
N TYR A 125 -7.78 -20.85 -2.39
CA TYR A 125 -8.62 -19.68 -2.16
C TYR A 125 -8.07 -18.41 -2.82
N VAL A 126 -6.80 -18.10 -2.60
CA VAL A 126 -6.22 -16.82 -3.03
C VAL A 126 -6.11 -16.71 -4.56
N PRO A 127 -5.59 -17.71 -5.30
CA PRO A 127 -5.54 -17.67 -6.76
C PRO A 127 -6.91 -17.76 -7.46
N ALA A 128 -7.98 -18.14 -6.75
CA ALA A 128 -9.32 -18.15 -7.32
C ALA A 128 -9.84 -16.74 -7.68
N PHE A 129 -9.31 -15.68 -7.04
CA PHE A 129 -9.63 -14.29 -7.40
C PHE A 129 -8.78 -13.79 -8.57
N ASP A 130 -7.49 -14.08 -8.53
CA ASP A 130 -6.55 -13.81 -9.63
C ASP A 130 -5.33 -14.73 -9.49
N PRO A 131 -4.88 -15.41 -10.54
CA PRO A 131 -3.76 -16.34 -10.48
C PRO A 131 -2.42 -15.73 -10.05
N SER A 132 -2.27 -14.40 -10.14
CA SER A 132 -1.07 -13.69 -9.72
C SER A 132 -1.02 -13.40 -8.20
N PHE A 133 -2.13 -13.56 -7.50
CA PHE A 133 -2.22 -13.29 -6.06
C PHE A 133 -1.49 -14.37 -5.25
N ILE A 134 -0.83 -13.96 -4.18
CA ILE A 134 -0.03 -14.86 -3.33
C ILE A 134 -0.59 -14.87 -1.92
N GLY A 135 -0.89 -16.09 -1.41
CA GLY A 135 -1.21 -16.30 0.00
C GLY A 135 0.06 -16.44 0.83
N LEU A 136 0.13 -15.68 1.92
CA LEU A 136 1.19 -15.73 2.92
C LEU A 136 0.64 -16.25 4.24
N ARG A 137 1.32 -17.23 4.83
CA ARG A 137 0.91 -17.85 6.08
C ARG A 137 2.04 -17.76 7.11
N PRO A 138 1.87 -17.00 8.21
CA PRO A 138 2.80 -17.03 9.32
C PRO A 138 3.05 -18.48 9.78
N ALA A 139 4.32 -18.83 9.99
CA ALA A 139 4.70 -20.20 10.35
C ALA A 139 4.24 -20.61 11.74
N ASP A 140 4.17 -19.64 12.65
CA ASP A 140 3.77 -19.80 14.04
C ASP A 140 3.14 -18.53 14.62
N ASP A 141 2.67 -18.63 15.87
CA ASP A 141 2.06 -17.51 16.60
C ASP A 141 3.01 -16.33 16.82
N ALA A 142 4.30 -16.58 16.96
CA ALA A 142 5.29 -15.53 17.19
C ALA A 142 5.43 -14.67 15.92
N GLN A 143 5.49 -15.31 14.75
CA GLN A 143 5.55 -14.62 13.47
C GLN A 143 4.24 -13.88 13.15
N LEU A 144 3.07 -14.49 13.46
CA LEU A 144 1.78 -13.83 13.33
C LEU A 144 1.71 -12.58 14.22
N LYS A 145 2.04 -12.70 15.51
CA LYS A 145 2.07 -11.55 16.44
C LYS A 145 3.05 -10.47 16.00
N LYS A 146 4.20 -10.86 15.47
CA LYS A 146 5.19 -9.90 14.97
C LYS A 146 4.63 -9.11 13.80
N VAL A 147 4.16 -9.76 12.74
CA VAL A 147 3.70 -9.07 11.53
C VAL A 147 2.46 -8.22 11.80
N THR A 148 1.49 -8.71 12.59
CA THR A 148 0.30 -7.94 12.93
C THR A 148 0.63 -6.73 13.81
N LYS A 149 1.57 -6.86 14.75
CA LYS A 149 2.09 -5.74 15.54
C LYS A 149 2.79 -4.70 14.67
N ASP A 150 3.66 -5.13 13.77
CA ASP A 150 4.41 -4.24 12.88
C ASP A 150 3.47 -3.42 11.98
N PHE A 151 2.40 -4.03 11.48
CA PHE A 151 1.39 -3.36 10.64
C PHE A 151 0.19 -2.81 11.44
N ARG A 152 0.21 -2.89 12.78
CA ARG A 152 -0.88 -2.43 13.66
C ARG A 152 -2.23 -3.06 13.30
N VAL A 153 -2.21 -4.31 12.90
CA VAL A 153 -3.40 -5.10 12.61
C VAL A 153 -3.91 -5.71 13.91
N TYR A 154 -5.11 -5.34 14.30
CA TYR A 154 -5.86 -6.03 15.34
C TYR A 154 -6.38 -7.36 14.77
N TYR A 155 -6.41 -8.41 15.56
CA TYR A 155 -7.11 -9.65 15.27
C TYR A 155 -7.51 -10.37 16.57
N ALA A 156 -8.69 -11.00 16.56
CA ALA A 156 -9.18 -11.80 17.69
C ALA A 156 -10.15 -12.87 17.22
N LYS A 157 -10.15 -14.04 17.89
CA LYS A 157 -11.17 -15.05 17.71
C LYS A 157 -12.46 -14.62 18.42
N VAL A 158 -13.58 -14.65 17.70
CA VAL A 158 -14.92 -14.39 18.23
C VAL A 158 -15.70 -15.71 18.19
N PRO A 159 -16.07 -16.29 19.34
CA PRO A 159 -16.82 -17.54 19.39
C PRO A 159 -18.12 -17.46 18.57
N GLY A 160 -18.37 -18.48 17.77
CA GLY A 160 -19.62 -18.64 17.04
C GLY A 160 -20.70 -19.32 17.87
N LYS A 161 -21.88 -19.51 17.26
CA LYS A 161 -23.04 -20.14 17.95
C LYS A 161 -22.86 -21.65 18.11
N ALA A 162 -22.20 -22.33 17.19
CA ALA A 162 -21.99 -23.78 17.28
C ALA A 162 -20.71 -24.08 18.09
N PRO A 163 -20.67 -25.19 18.87
CA PRO A 163 -19.46 -25.60 19.58
C PRO A 163 -18.24 -25.70 18.66
N GLY A 164 -17.15 -25.03 19.07
CA GLY A 164 -15.90 -25.00 18.29
C GLY A 164 -15.88 -24.08 17.06
N SER A 165 -17.02 -23.47 16.70
CA SER A 165 -17.05 -22.47 15.62
C SER A 165 -16.57 -21.10 16.11
N TYR A 166 -15.89 -20.35 15.22
CA TYR A 166 -15.50 -18.97 15.49
C TYR A 166 -15.34 -18.18 14.18
N THR A 167 -15.41 -16.87 14.29
CA THR A 167 -14.98 -15.91 13.28
C THR A 167 -13.73 -15.18 13.77
N MET A 168 -13.04 -14.50 12.87
CA MET A 168 -11.96 -13.59 13.25
C MET A 168 -12.46 -12.16 13.10
N ASP A 169 -12.38 -11.41 14.20
CA ASP A 169 -12.47 -9.95 14.14
C ASP A 169 -11.07 -9.41 13.84
N HIS A 170 -10.93 -8.60 12.81
CA HIS A 170 -9.62 -8.06 12.41
C HIS A 170 -9.71 -6.70 11.74
N THR A 171 -8.60 -5.97 11.71
CA THR A 171 -8.50 -4.74 10.94
C THR A 171 -8.68 -5.04 9.45
N ALA A 172 -9.78 -4.55 8.88
CA ALA A 172 -10.09 -4.71 7.47
C ALA A 172 -9.47 -3.54 6.68
N ALA A 173 -8.19 -3.66 6.36
CA ALA A 173 -7.44 -2.67 5.62
C ALA A 173 -6.29 -3.29 4.85
N SER A 174 -5.88 -2.61 3.78
CA SER A 174 -4.71 -2.96 2.99
C SER A 174 -3.61 -1.93 3.13
N TYR A 175 -2.38 -2.36 3.01
CA TYR A 175 -1.18 -1.55 2.99
C TYR A 175 -0.59 -1.59 1.59
N VAL A 176 -0.27 -0.41 1.01
CA VAL A 176 0.25 -0.36 -0.36
C VAL A 176 1.66 0.23 -0.35
N PHE A 177 2.57 -0.54 -0.92
CA PHE A 177 3.97 -0.14 -1.14
C PHE A 177 4.17 0.26 -2.59
N ASP A 178 4.99 1.26 -2.83
CA ASP A 178 5.39 1.66 -4.18
C ASP A 178 6.42 0.71 -4.80
N THR A 179 6.80 0.96 -6.05
CA THR A 179 7.77 0.15 -6.81
C THR A 179 9.18 0.11 -6.20
N ASN A 180 9.47 0.99 -5.25
CA ASN A 180 10.71 1.03 -4.48
C ASN A 180 10.60 0.31 -3.12
N GLY A 181 9.43 -0.27 -2.80
CA GLY A 181 9.15 -0.92 -1.53
C GLY A 181 8.92 0.05 -0.38
N LYS A 182 8.57 1.32 -0.64
CA LYS A 182 8.20 2.28 0.40
C LYS A 182 6.71 2.21 0.66
N LEU A 183 6.33 2.12 1.93
CA LEU A 183 4.92 2.17 2.33
C LEU A 183 4.33 3.55 2.01
N ARG A 184 3.22 3.54 1.27
CA ARG A 184 2.58 4.75 0.76
C ARG A 184 1.15 4.92 1.25
N LEU A 185 0.32 3.87 1.15
CA LEU A 185 -1.11 4.03 1.40
C LEU A 185 -1.63 3.05 2.45
N PHE A 186 -2.62 3.52 3.20
CA PHE A 186 -3.53 2.73 3.99
C PHE A 186 -4.91 2.80 3.32
N VAL A 187 -5.42 1.65 2.88
CA VAL A 187 -6.66 1.55 2.12
C VAL A 187 -7.69 0.79 2.94
N ARG A 188 -8.83 1.42 3.20
CA ARG A 188 -9.97 0.75 3.84
C ARG A 188 -10.69 -0.15 2.83
N ASP A 189 -11.34 -1.18 3.32
CA ASP A 189 -12.19 -2.06 2.51
C ASP A 189 -13.45 -1.36 2.00
N GLY A 190 -14.13 -1.98 1.02
CA GLY A 190 -15.47 -1.60 0.57
C GLY A 190 -15.53 -0.31 -0.25
N GLN A 191 -14.45 0.11 -0.90
CA GLN A 191 -14.43 1.31 -1.74
C GLN A 191 -14.74 1.05 -3.21
N GLY A 192 -14.82 -0.21 -3.61
CA GLY A 192 -14.89 -0.61 -5.00
C GLY A 192 -13.54 -0.48 -5.74
N PRO A 193 -13.47 -0.87 -7.01
CA PRO A 193 -12.21 -0.93 -7.77
C PRO A 193 -11.66 0.46 -8.18
N GLY A 194 -12.50 1.49 -8.28
CA GLY A 194 -12.10 2.81 -8.80
C GLY A 194 -10.93 3.47 -8.07
N PRO A 195 -10.99 3.64 -6.73
CA PRO A 195 -9.88 4.19 -5.96
C PRO A 195 -8.59 3.37 -6.07
N TRP A 196 -8.69 2.03 -6.16
CA TRP A 196 -7.55 1.15 -6.40
C TRP A 196 -6.87 1.45 -7.75
N VAL A 197 -7.66 1.54 -8.82
CA VAL A 197 -7.16 1.85 -10.18
C VAL A 197 -6.46 3.20 -10.22
N HIS A 198 -7.08 4.21 -9.61
CA HIS A 198 -6.53 5.56 -9.56
C HIS A 198 -5.17 5.57 -8.86
N ASP A 199 -5.11 5.07 -7.64
CA ASP A 199 -3.92 5.18 -6.80
C ASP A 199 -2.78 4.27 -7.25
N LEU A 200 -3.11 3.06 -7.73
CA LEU A 200 -2.10 2.16 -8.31
C LEU A 200 -1.46 2.75 -9.57
N LYS A 201 -2.20 3.45 -10.44
CA LYS A 201 -1.61 4.17 -11.57
C LYS A 201 -0.56 5.18 -11.11
N LEU A 202 -0.90 6.01 -10.13
CA LEU A 202 0.04 6.99 -9.56
C LEU A 202 1.29 6.37 -8.91
N LEU A 203 1.19 5.15 -8.40
CA LEU A 203 2.33 4.44 -7.80
C LEU A 203 3.20 3.71 -8.84
N LEU A 204 2.68 3.48 -10.05
CA LEU A 204 3.38 2.81 -11.14
C LEU A 204 4.10 3.79 -12.09
N ASP A 205 3.71 5.07 -12.08
CA ASP A 205 4.36 6.14 -12.85
C ASP A 205 5.67 6.57 -12.18
#